data_7dd1e7bffaa96a2dffad4a93c1c1697b
#
_entry.id   7dd1e7bffaa96a2dffad4a93c1c1697b
#
_cell.length_a   1.000
_cell.length_b   1.000
_cell.length_c   1.000
_cell.angle_alpha   90.00
_cell.angle_beta   90.00
_cell.angle_gamma   90.00
#
_symmetry.space_group_name_H-M   'P 1'
#
loop_
_entity.id
_entity.type
_entity.pdbx_description
1 polymer ?
#
loop_
_entity_poly.entity_id
_entity_poly.type
_entity_poly.pdbx_seq_one_letter_code
_entity_poly.pdbx_strand_id
1 'polypeptide(L)'
;MKTKIVVDSSSSLYALPGVDFACVPLKIVTDEQEYLDDGTLDAVDMARSLRTYKGKTSTSCPNVADWLAAYEGAEQIFVATITGTLSGSYNAALLAAEEYKETHPEARIFVLDSLSAGPELRLLAERLRDLVRIGMEFDEICEAILAYHKHTHLVFSLESLANLARNGRVKPAVAAVARMLGIRVIGQASESGELEVLCKTRGEHGALERIVLELKDHGFTDGKVHIAHCDNPEAAKRLKLMIHAVFAGAQVDVTECGGLCSYYAEQGGLMVGFEDGEAEA
;
A
#
# COMPACT_ATOMS: atom_id res chain seq x y z
N MET A 1 10.18 -26.92 -4.89
CA MET A 1 9.19 -26.18 -5.70
C MET A 1 9.65 -24.74 -5.86
N LYS A 2 9.40 -24.14 -7.02
CA LYS A 2 9.79 -22.74 -7.27
C LYS A 2 8.69 -21.81 -6.74
N THR A 3 8.99 -21.11 -5.66
CA THR A 3 8.05 -20.22 -4.98
C THR A 3 8.29 -18.77 -5.39
N LYS A 4 7.22 -18.03 -5.71
CA LYS A 4 7.28 -16.62 -6.10
C LYS A 4 6.28 -15.79 -5.26
N ILE A 5 6.68 -14.59 -4.88
CA ILE A 5 5.79 -13.58 -4.29
C ILE A 5 5.50 -12.53 -5.35
N VAL A 6 4.23 -12.21 -5.53
CA VAL A 6 3.78 -11.21 -6.50
C VAL A 6 2.92 -10.17 -5.80
N VAL A 7 3.22 -8.90 -6.02
CA VAL A 7 2.41 -7.80 -5.51
C VAL A 7 2.07 -6.82 -6.63
N ASP A 8 1.08 -5.97 -6.44
CA ASP A 8 0.93 -4.82 -7.32
C ASP A 8 1.71 -3.61 -6.82
N SER A 9 1.91 -2.61 -7.69
CA SER A 9 2.76 -1.46 -7.39
C SER A 9 2.20 -0.51 -6.33
N SER A 10 0.95 -0.71 -5.89
CA SER A 10 0.43 0.06 -4.75
C SER A 10 1.22 -0.19 -3.46
N SER A 11 1.94 -1.32 -3.36
CA SER A 11 2.87 -1.60 -2.27
C SER A 11 4.07 -0.65 -2.22
N SER A 12 4.35 0.07 -3.32
CA SER A 12 5.60 0.82 -3.52
C SER A 12 6.87 -0.03 -3.35
N LEU A 13 6.75 -1.33 -3.63
CA LEU A 13 7.82 -2.32 -3.50
C LEU A 13 8.12 -2.91 -4.88
N TYR A 14 9.30 -2.63 -5.43
CA TYR A 14 9.69 -3.07 -6.78
C TYR A 14 10.78 -4.14 -6.76
N ALA A 15 11.31 -4.45 -5.60
CA ALA A 15 12.24 -5.55 -5.37
C ALA A 15 12.08 -6.08 -3.94
N LEU A 16 12.21 -7.40 -3.78
CA LEU A 16 12.13 -8.06 -2.48
C LEU A 16 13.27 -9.09 -2.39
N PRO A 17 14.43 -8.72 -1.81
CA PRO A 17 15.59 -9.60 -1.77
C PRO A 17 15.35 -10.89 -1.00
N GLY A 18 15.92 -11.99 -1.51
CA GLY A 18 15.92 -13.29 -0.86
C GLY A 18 14.79 -14.24 -1.28
N VAL A 19 13.93 -13.82 -2.22
CA VAL A 19 12.87 -14.64 -2.83
C VAL A 19 12.74 -14.30 -4.31
N ASP A 20 12.10 -15.18 -5.09
CA ASP A 20 11.62 -14.83 -6.44
C ASP A 20 10.42 -13.88 -6.29
N PHE A 21 10.49 -12.73 -6.92
CA PHE A 21 9.55 -11.63 -6.69
C PHE A 21 9.15 -10.96 -8.01
N ALA A 22 7.90 -10.55 -8.10
CA ALA A 22 7.43 -9.68 -9.18
C ALA A 22 6.51 -8.59 -8.65
N CYS A 23 6.61 -7.39 -9.22
CA CYS A 23 5.68 -6.29 -9.00
C CYS A 23 4.89 -6.05 -10.28
N VAL A 24 3.54 -6.09 -10.20
CA VAL A 24 2.65 -5.85 -11.33
C VAL A 24 2.22 -4.39 -11.32
N PRO A 25 2.58 -3.61 -12.35
CA PRO A 25 2.40 -2.16 -12.29
C PRO A 25 0.96 -1.72 -12.54
N LEU A 26 0.47 -0.82 -11.70
CA LEU A 26 -0.69 0.02 -12.01
C LEU A 26 -0.26 1.18 -12.92
N LYS A 27 -1.22 1.89 -13.48
CA LYS A 27 -0.97 3.04 -14.35
C LYS A 27 -1.71 4.27 -13.85
N ILE A 28 -1.07 5.41 -13.99
CA ILE A 28 -1.71 6.72 -13.89
C ILE A 28 -1.88 7.24 -15.33
N VAL A 29 -3.10 7.62 -15.69
CA VAL A 29 -3.49 7.95 -17.05
C VAL A 29 -3.94 9.40 -17.12
N THR A 30 -3.40 10.14 -18.08
CA THR A 30 -3.83 11.50 -18.42
C THR A 30 -4.35 11.54 -19.86
N ASP A 31 -4.90 12.66 -20.30
CA ASP A 31 -5.27 12.85 -21.71
C ASP A 31 -4.05 12.85 -22.65
N GLU A 32 -2.84 13.03 -22.14
CA GLU A 32 -1.61 13.19 -22.93
C GLU A 32 -0.70 11.97 -22.88
N GLN A 33 -0.64 11.26 -21.74
CA GLN A 33 0.26 10.13 -21.55
C GLN A 33 -0.18 9.19 -20.43
N GLU A 34 0.42 8.00 -20.43
CA GLU A 34 0.34 7.03 -19.35
C GLU A 34 1.67 7.01 -18.58
N TYR A 35 1.58 6.96 -17.24
CA TYR A 35 2.71 6.72 -16.35
C TYR A 35 2.58 5.29 -15.82
N LEU A 36 3.57 4.46 -16.11
CA LEU A 36 3.64 3.09 -15.63
C LEU A 36 4.37 3.06 -14.29
N ASP A 37 3.72 2.53 -13.26
CA ASP A 37 4.26 2.48 -11.90
C ASP A 37 5.11 1.21 -11.69
N ASP A 38 6.23 1.10 -12.40
CA ASP A 38 7.08 -0.08 -12.49
C ASP A 38 8.42 0.02 -11.72
N GLY A 39 8.59 1.09 -10.93
CA GLY A 39 9.81 1.39 -10.20
C GLY A 39 10.84 2.20 -10.98
N THR A 40 10.64 2.45 -12.27
CA THR A 40 11.46 3.37 -13.07
C THR A 40 10.87 4.78 -13.11
N LEU A 41 9.59 4.91 -12.76
CA LEU A 41 8.86 6.17 -12.71
C LEU A 41 9.40 7.08 -11.61
N ASP A 42 9.77 8.33 -11.97
CA ASP A 42 9.95 9.39 -10.98
C ASP A 42 8.57 9.84 -10.46
N ALA A 43 8.15 9.22 -9.35
CA ALA A 43 6.85 9.45 -8.75
C ALA A 43 6.69 10.87 -8.19
N VAL A 44 7.79 11.49 -7.75
CA VAL A 44 7.79 12.87 -7.23
C VAL A 44 7.60 13.86 -8.36
N ASP A 45 8.34 13.71 -9.46
CA ASP A 45 8.20 14.58 -10.64
C ASP A 45 6.81 14.44 -11.26
N MET A 46 6.30 13.22 -11.40
CA MET A 46 4.93 12.97 -11.84
C MET A 46 3.90 13.68 -10.94
N ALA A 47 4.00 13.52 -9.61
CA ALA A 47 3.05 14.15 -8.69
C ALA A 47 3.10 15.68 -8.75
N ARG A 48 4.29 16.27 -8.89
CA ARG A 48 4.48 17.72 -9.08
C ARG A 48 3.86 18.19 -10.40
N SER A 49 4.07 17.47 -11.48
CA SER A 49 3.51 17.79 -12.81
C SER A 49 1.98 17.72 -12.80
N LEU A 50 1.42 16.67 -12.20
CA LEU A 50 -0.03 16.47 -12.14
C LEU A 50 -0.76 17.47 -11.24
N ARG A 51 -0.09 18.09 -10.28
CA ARG A 51 -0.67 19.13 -9.43
C ARG A 51 -1.16 20.34 -10.20
N THR A 52 -0.48 20.71 -11.29
CA THR A 52 -0.85 21.86 -12.15
C THR A 52 -1.59 21.44 -13.41
N TYR A 53 -1.69 20.14 -13.66
CA TYR A 53 -2.35 19.60 -14.84
C TYR A 53 -3.85 19.88 -14.82
N LYS A 54 -4.40 20.36 -15.95
CA LYS A 54 -5.80 20.77 -16.07
C LYS A 54 -6.69 19.76 -16.80
N GLY A 55 -6.08 18.76 -17.44
CA GLY A 55 -6.78 17.68 -18.13
C GLY A 55 -7.38 16.65 -17.18
N LYS A 56 -7.95 15.62 -17.74
CA LYS A 56 -8.47 14.48 -16.97
C LYS A 56 -7.31 13.62 -16.49
N THR A 57 -7.45 13.09 -15.28
CA THR A 57 -6.53 12.11 -14.74
C THR A 57 -7.32 10.96 -14.14
N SER A 58 -6.83 9.75 -14.33
CA SER A 58 -7.41 8.51 -13.80
C SER A 58 -6.32 7.49 -13.50
N THR A 59 -6.70 6.34 -12.98
CA THR A 59 -5.80 5.20 -12.81
C THR A 59 -6.39 3.96 -13.45
N SER A 60 -5.52 3.04 -13.87
CA SER A 60 -5.89 1.72 -14.37
C SER A 60 -5.17 0.65 -13.57
N CYS A 61 -5.91 -0.37 -13.13
CA CYS A 61 -5.31 -1.57 -12.56
C CYS A 61 -4.67 -2.44 -13.64
N PRO A 62 -3.77 -3.36 -13.26
CA PRO A 62 -3.24 -4.38 -14.16
C PRO A 62 -4.36 -5.24 -14.75
N ASN A 63 -4.21 -5.70 -15.96
CA ASN A 63 -5.11 -6.64 -16.57
C ASN A 63 -4.70 -8.09 -16.27
N VAL A 64 -5.51 -9.08 -16.67
CA VAL A 64 -5.24 -10.51 -16.43
C VAL A 64 -3.91 -10.94 -17.05
N ALA A 65 -3.57 -10.48 -18.25
CA ALA A 65 -2.32 -10.84 -18.92
C ALA A 65 -1.07 -10.31 -18.19
N ASP A 66 -1.15 -9.14 -17.54
CA ASP A 66 -0.06 -8.59 -16.73
C ASP A 66 0.22 -9.51 -15.51
N TRP A 67 -0.84 -10.01 -14.87
CA TRP A 67 -0.74 -10.97 -13.76
C TRP A 67 -0.23 -12.33 -14.21
N LEU A 68 -0.74 -12.86 -15.34
CA LEU A 68 -0.24 -14.14 -15.92
C LEU A 68 1.25 -14.06 -16.19
N ALA A 69 1.73 -12.99 -16.80
CA ALA A 69 3.15 -12.80 -17.03
C ALA A 69 3.98 -12.79 -15.74
N ALA A 70 3.43 -12.24 -14.65
CA ALA A 70 4.09 -12.24 -13.35
C ALA A 70 4.11 -13.64 -12.68
N TYR A 71 3.13 -14.51 -12.97
CA TYR A 71 3.06 -15.87 -12.42
C TYR A 71 4.01 -16.85 -13.12
N GLU A 72 4.41 -16.54 -14.36
CA GLU A 72 5.22 -17.44 -15.19
C GLU A 72 6.43 -18.03 -14.48
N GLY A 73 6.59 -19.33 -14.67
CA GLY A 73 7.73 -20.12 -14.20
C GLY A 73 7.73 -20.41 -12.70
N ALA A 74 6.63 -20.20 -11.97
CA ALA A 74 6.50 -20.55 -10.57
C ALA A 74 5.50 -21.71 -10.37
N GLU A 75 5.75 -22.53 -9.35
CA GLU A 75 4.90 -23.66 -8.93
C GLU A 75 4.05 -23.30 -7.70
N GLN A 76 4.55 -22.40 -6.87
CA GLN A 76 3.85 -21.85 -5.72
C GLN A 76 3.87 -20.32 -5.81
N ILE A 77 2.72 -19.68 -5.73
CA ILE A 77 2.61 -18.24 -5.92
C ILE A 77 1.78 -17.65 -4.78
N PHE A 78 2.37 -16.69 -4.06
CA PHE A 78 1.68 -15.89 -3.06
C PHE A 78 1.51 -14.48 -3.62
N VAL A 79 0.26 -14.06 -3.72
CA VAL A 79 -0.10 -12.76 -4.30
C VAL A 79 -0.71 -11.88 -3.22
N ALA A 80 -0.28 -10.63 -3.13
CA ALA A 80 -0.96 -9.63 -2.32
C ALA A 80 -1.26 -8.39 -3.16
N THR A 81 -2.48 -7.90 -3.11
CA THR A 81 -2.96 -6.79 -3.94
C THR A 81 -3.47 -5.63 -3.09
N ILE A 82 -3.53 -4.45 -3.67
CA ILE A 82 -4.35 -3.36 -3.12
C ILE A 82 -5.78 -3.85 -2.88
N THR A 83 -6.46 -3.25 -1.90
CA THR A 83 -7.86 -3.56 -1.59
C THR A 83 -8.74 -3.64 -2.84
N GLY A 84 -9.51 -4.72 -2.94
CA GLY A 84 -10.49 -4.95 -4.01
C GLY A 84 -11.64 -3.93 -4.00
N THR A 85 -11.86 -3.25 -2.88
CA THR A 85 -12.87 -2.20 -2.74
C THR A 85 -12.52 -0.93 -3.55
N LEU A 86 -11.23 -0.61 -3.70
CA LEU A 86 -10.76 0.60 -4.39
C LEU A 86 -10.22 0.33 -5.79
N SER A 87 -9.88 -0.93 -6.12
CA SER A 87 -9.22 -1.29 -7.38
C SER A 87 -9.67 -2.65 -7.92
N GLY A 88 -9.72 -2.80 -9.22
CA GLY A 88 -9.92 -4.09 -9.89
C GLY A 88 -8.72 -5.03 -9.86
N SER A 89 -7.62 -4.65 -9.23
CA SER A 89 -6.35 -5.39 -9.18
C SER A 89 -6.54 -6.80 -8.59
N TYR A 90 -7.22 -6.89 -7.44
CA TYR A 90 -7.54 -8.16 -6.78
C TYR A 90 -8.34 -9.12 -7.69
N ASN A 91 -9.41 -8.62 -8.30
CA ASN A 91 -10.22 -9.45 -9.21
C ASN A 91 -9.43 -9.90 -10.45
N ALA A 92 -8.59 -9.04 -11.01
CA ALA A 92 -7.73 -9.41 -12.13
C ALA A 92 -6.69 -10.47 -11.74
N ALA A 93 -6.12 -10.38 -10.54
CA ALA A 93 -5.20 -11.39 -10.00
C ALA A 93 -5.88 -12.75 -9.78
N LEU A 94 -7.13 -12.76 -9.27
CA LEU A 94 -7.91 -13.98 -9.10
C LEU A 94 -8.21 -14.65 -10.45
N LEU A 95 -8.69 -13.89 -11.43
CA LEU A 95 -8.96 -14.42 -12.78
C LEU A 95 -7.69 -14.98 -13.43
N ALA A 96 -6.57 -14.29 -13.29
CA ALA A 96 -5.29 -14.78 -13.76
C ALA A 96 -4.86 -16.09 -13.06
N ALA A 97 -5.16 -16.23 -11.76
CA ALA A 97 -4.83 -17.44 -11.00
C ALA A 97 -5.68 -18.64 -11.49
N GLU A 98 -6.94 -18.42 -11.83
CA GLU A 98 -7.80 -19.45 -12.43
C GLU A 98 -7.28 -19.86 -13.81
N GLU A 99 -7.01 -18.88 -14.69
CA GLU A 99 -6.49 -19.14 -16.05
C GLU A 99 -5.11 -19.82 -16.03
N TYR A 100 -4.21 -19.40 -15.12
CA TYR A 100 -2.89 -20.02 -14.98
C TYR A 100 -2.97 -21.51 -14.62
N LYS A 101 -3.93 -21.89 -13.76
CA LYS A 101 -4.15 -23.30 -13.37
C LYS A 101 -4.67 -24.16 -14.51
N GLU A 102 -5.31 -23.62 -15.53
CA GLU A 102 -5.74 -24.38 -16.71
C GLU A 102 -4.54 -24.99 -17.47
N THR A 103 -3.42 -24.26 -17.51
CA THR A 103 -2.19 -24.70 -18.18
C THR A 103 -1.14 -25.26 -17.20
N HIS A 104 -1.28 -24.99 -15.90
CA HIS A 104 -0.40 -25.43 -14.83
C HIS A 104 -1.20 -26.04 -13.67
N PRO A 105 -1.83 -27.23 -13.88
CA PRO A 105 -2.78 -27.80 -12.91
C PRO A 105 -2.18 -28.11 -11.53
N GLU A 106 -0.86 -28.28 -11.44
CA GLU A 106 -0.14 -28.52 -10.16
C GLU A 106 0.26 -27.22 -9.46
N ALA A 107 0.04 -26.06 -10.10
CA ALA A 107 0.42 -24.79 -9.49
C ALA A 107 -0.51 -24.45 -8.31
N ARG A 108 0.08 -24.02 -7.23
CA ARG A 108 -0.63 -23.54 -6.03
C ARG A 108 -0.55 -22.03 -5.98
N ILE A 109 -1.69 -21.36 -6.04
CA ILE A 109 -1.77 -19.92 -6.05
C ILE A 109 -2.70 -19.45 -4.93
N PHE A 110 -2.20 -18.58 -4.06
CA PHE A 110 -2.95 -17.91 -3.02
C PHE A 110 -2.97 -16.42 -3.32
N VAL A 111 -4.16 -15.82 -3.39
CA VAL A 111 -4.35 -14.39 -3.66
C VAL A 111 -4.99 -13.74 -2.45
N LEU A 112 -4.25 -12.83 -1.81
CA LEU A 112 -4.67 -12.06 -0.65
C LEU A 112 -5.18 -10.67 -1.08
N ASP A 113 -6.42 -10.35 -0.75
CA ASP A 113 -6.89 -8.97 -0.70
C ASP A 113 -6.32 -8.32 0.57
N SER A 114 -5.46 -7.32 0.42
CA SER A 114 -4.86 -6.67 1.60
C SER A 114 -5.84 -5.80 2.38
N LEU A 115 -7.03 -5.54 1.84
CA LEU A 115 -7.98 -4.54 2.37
C LEU A 115 -7.33 -3.18 2.63
N SER A 116 -6.17 -2.93 2.04
CA SER A 116 -5.32 -1.78 2.28
C SER A 116 -4.52 -1.37 1.03
N ALA A 117 -3.48 -0.55 1.21
CA ALA A 117 -2.54 -0.10 0.18
C ALA A 117 -1.22 0.36 0.81
N GLY A 118 -0.22 0.65 -0.03
CA GLY A 118 1.01 1.31 0.37
C GLY A 118 1.82 0.52 1.39
N PRO A 119 2.23 1.18 2.48
CA PRO A 119 3.16 0.59 3.44
C PRO A 119 2.60 -0.62 4.21
N GLU A 120 1.30 -0.77 4.37
CA GLU A 120 0.72 -1.97 4.97
C GLU A 120 0.83 -3.18 4.01
N LEU A 121 0.54 -2.97 2.72
CA LEU A 121 0.74 -4.03 1.72
C LEU A 121 2.22 -4.45 1.63
N ARG A 122 3.15 -3.53 1.85
CA ARG A 122 4.58 -3.84 1.96
C ARG A 122 4.88 -4.76 3.16
N LEU A 123 4.28 -4.51 4.34
CA LEU A 123 4.43 -5.41 5.50
C LEU A 123 4.00 -6.84 5.18
N LEU A 124 2.86 -7.01 4.50
CA LEU A 124 2.37 -8.32 4.07
C LEU A 124 3.35 -9.02 3.13
N ALA A 125 3.91 -8.30 2.15
CA ALA A 125 4.90 -8.84 1.23
C ALA A 125 6.20 -9.26 1.95
N GLU A 126 6.67 -8.45 2.89
CA GLU A 126 7.85 -8.77 3.71
C GLU A 126 7.60 -9.97 4.62
N ARG A 127 6.41 -10.09 5.21
CA ARG A 127 6.04 -11.26 6.02
C ARG A 127 5.98 -12.53 5.17
N LEU A 128 5.37 -12.48 3.99
CA LEU A 128 5.38 -13.61 3.04
C LEU A 128 6.81 -14.05 2.70
N ARG A 129 7.71 -13.09 2.41
CA ARG A 129 9.13 -13.38 2.19
C ARG A 129 9.74 -14.13 3.38
N ASP A 130 9.50 -13.67 4.58
CA ASP A 130 10.12 -14.24 5.78
C ASP A 130 9.61 -15.67 6.01
N LEU A 131 8.31 -15.93 5.82
CA LEU A 131 7.71 -17.26 5.90
C LEU A 131 8.25 -18.22 4.82
N VAL A 132 8.39 -17.75 3.57
CA VAL A 132 8.99 -18.53 2.48
C VAL A 132 10.46 -18.85 2.77
N ARG A 133 11.23 -17.91 3.31
CA ARG A 133 12.66 -18.08 3.59
C ARG A 133 12.94 -19.07 4.71
N ILE A 134 12.07 -19.21 5.68
CA ILE A 134 12.22 -20.24 6.74
C ILE A 134 11.76 -21.63 6.27
N GLY A 135 11.25 -21.73 5.02
CA GLY A 135 10.86 -23.01 4.42
C GLY A 135 9.54 -23.57 4.91
N MET A 136 8.62 -22.70 5.34
CA MET A 136 7.28 -23.09 5.76
C MET A 136 6.48 -23.64 4.58
N GLU A 137 5.60 -24.61 4.82
CA GLU A 137 4.77 -25.22 3.77
C GLU A 137 3.67 -24.25 3.30
N PHE A 138 3.20 -24.43 2.06
CA PHE A 138 2.29 -23.50 1.39
C PHE A 138 1.02 -23.18 2.22
N ASP A 139 0.36 -24.23 2.76
CA ASP A 139 -0.89 -24.02 3.52
C ASP A 139 -0.61 -23.32 4.85
N GLU A 140 0.50 -23.62 5.48
CA GLU A 140 0.94 -22.95 6.71
C GLU A 140 1.24 -21.46 6.46
N ILE A 141 1.85 -21.13 5.30
CA ILE A 141 2.07 -19.74 4.89
C ILE A 141 0.73 -19.02 4.70
N CYS A 142 -0.25 -19.67 4.04
CA CYS A 142 -1.57 -19.08 3.85
C CYS A 142 -2.27 -18.77 5.19
N GLU A 143 -2.20 -19.69 6.14
CA GLU A 143 -2.77 -19.49 7.47
C GLU A 143 -2.04 -18.39 8.25
N ALA A 144 -0.69 -18.42 8.24
CA ALA A 144 0.14 -17.47 8.95
C ALA A 144 -0.01 -16.04 8.41
N ILE A 145 -0.11 -15.86 7.08
CA ILE A 145 -0.29 -14.52 6.52
C ILE A 145 -1.69 -13.96 6.78
N LEU A 146 -2.72 -14.82 6.80
CA LEU A 146 -4.08 -14.42 7.16
C LEU A 146 -4.19 -14.05 8.65
N ALA A 147 -3.44 -14.73 9.52
CA ALA A 147 -3.35 -14.36 10.94
C ALA A 147 -2.64 -13.02 11.10
N TYR A 148 -1.46 -12.87 10.49
CA TYR A 148 -0.68 -11.63 10.54
C TYR A 148 -1.43 -10.41 10.01
N HIS A 149 -2.19 -10.57 8.90
CA HIS A 149 -2.97 -9.49 8.29
C HIS A 149 -4.00 -8.86 9.24
N LYS A 150 -4.48 -9.58 10.24
CA LYS A 150 -5.41 -9.03 11.25
C LYS A 150 -4.74 -8.07 12.22
N HIS A 151 -3.43 -8.07 12.26
CA HIS A 151 -2.56 -7.32 13.16
C HIS A 151 -1.71 -6.29 12.41
N THR A 152 -2.11 -5.97 11.17
CA THR A 152 -1.50 -4.88 10.40
C THR A 152 -2.50 -3.77 10.14
N HIS A 153 -2.02 -2.55 10.07
CA HIS A 153 -2.85 -1.36 9.97
C HIS A 153 -2.25 -0.33 9.04
N LEU A 154 -3.11 0.44 8.38
CA LEU A 154 -2.73 1.63 7.62
C LEU A 154 -3.38 2.87 8.22
N VAL A 155 -2.57 3.86 8.57
CA VAL A 155 -3.00 5.21 8.91
C VAL A 155 -2.38 6.20 7.93
N PHE A 156 -3.11 7.22 7.54
CA PHE A 156 -2.61 8.23 6.61
C PHE A 156 -2.92 9.67 7.07
N SER A 157 -2.10 10.61 6.61
CA SER A 157 -2.32 12.05 6.74
C SER A 157 -2.24 12.69 5.36
N LEU A 158 -3.35 13.24 4.86
CA LEU A 158 -3.45 13.84 3.54
C LEU A 158 -3.86 15.31 3.62
N GLU A 159 -3.21 16.16 2.80
CA GLU A 159 -3.58 17.57 2.64
C GLU A 159 -4.73 17.76 1.65
N SER A 160 -4.87 16.81 0.73
CA SER A 160 -5.88 16.82 -0.32
C SER A 160 -6.44 15.41 -0.50
N LEU A 161 -7.70 15.34 -0.83
CA LEU A 161 -8.42 14.14 -1.26
C LEU A 161 -8.98 14.32 -2.67
N ALA A 162 -8.41 15.26 -3.44
CA ALA A 162 -8.98 15.67 -4.73
C ALA A 162 -8.91 14.56 -5.76
N ASN A 163 -7.78 13.85 -5.86
CA ASN A 163 -7.62 12.74 -6.78
C ASN A 163 -8.44 11.50 -6.37
N LEU A 164 -8.55 11.23 -5.07
CA LEU A 164 -9.43 10.18 -4.54
C LEU A 164 -10.90 10.45 -4.90
N ALA A 165 -11.39 11.68 -4.72
CA ALA A 165 -12.76 12.04 -5.05
C ALA A 165 -13.02 12.08 -6.55
N ARG A 166 -12.05 12.61 -7.35
CA ARG A 166 -12.15 12.67 -8.81
C ARG A 166 -12.31 11.29 -9.43
N ASN A 167 -11.67 10.30 -8.83
CA ASN A 167 -11.69 8.92 -9.29
C ASN A 167 -12.75 8.06 -8.55
N GLY A 168 -13.60 8.65 -7.70
CA GLY A 168 -14.69 7.96 -7.03
C GLY A 168 -14.26 7.01 -5.88
N ARG A 169 -13.04 7.17 -5.32
CA ARG A 169 -12.53 6.36 -4.19
C ARG A 169 -12.92 6.93 -2.83
N VAL A 170 -13.36 8.19 -2.79
CA VAL A 170 -14.03 8.79 -1.63
C VAL A 170 -15.21 9.62 -2.09
N LYS A 171 -16.20 9.78 -1.21
CA LYS A 171 -17.37 10.61 -1.52
C LYS A 171 -16.94 12.08 -1.66
N PRO A 172 -17.51 12.87 -2.62
CA PRO A 172 -17.15 14.27 -2.80
C PRO A 172 -17.30 15.14 -1.54
N ALA A 173 -18.26 14.82 -0.68
CA ALA A 173 -18.47 15.50 0.58
C ALA A 173 -17.28 15.34 1.54
N VAL A 174 -16.61 14.19 1.52
CA VAL A 174 -15.41 13.92 2.32
C VAL A 174 -14.23 14.74 1.79
N ALA A 175 -14.07 14.82 0.48
CA ALA A 175 -13.00 15.61 -0.14
C ALA A 175 -13.16 17.13 0.03
N ALA A 176 -14.39 17.63 0.12
CA ALA A 176 -14.64 19.05 0.32
C ALA A 176 -14.03 19.60 1.61
N VAL A 177 -13.84 18.72 2.58
CA VAL A 177 -13.28 19.06 3.90
C VAL A 177 -11.78 19.32 3.84
N ALA A 178 -11.04 18.56 3.03
CA ALA A 178 -9.60 18.69 2.87
C ALA A 178 -9.17 19.96 2.11
N ARG A 179 -10.11 20.71 1.53
CA ARG A 179 -9.83 21.96 0.79
C ARG A 179 -9.56 23.18 1.66
N MET A 180 -9.70 23.07 2.97
CA MET A 180 -9.45 24.19 3.89
C MET A 180 -7.95 24.35 4.13
N LEU A 181 -7.44 25.57 3.94
CA LEU A 181 -6.01 25.87 4.08
C LEU A 181 -5.45 25.42 5.44
N GLY A 182 -4.41 24.62 5.39
CA GLY A 182 -3.71 24.10 6.57
C GLY A 182 -4.46 23.01 7.33
N ILE A 183 -5.54 22.45 6.79
CA ILE A 183 -6.20 21.26 7.34
C ILE A 183 -5.59 20.00 6.72
N ARG A 184 -5.30 19.02 7.56
CA ARG A 184 -4.91 17.66 7.17
C ARG A 184 -5.98 16.68 7.62
N VAL A 185 -6.31 15.75 6.74
CA VAL A 185 -7.22 14.64 7.03
C VAL A 185 -6.40 13.46 7.51
N ILE A 186 -6.72 12.99 8.70
CA ILE A 186 -6.20 11.72 9.23
C ILE A 186 -7.25 10.65 8.99
N GLY A 187 -6.83 9.53 8.45
CA GLY A 187 -7.71 8.40 8.19
C GLY A 187 -6.95 7.08 8.24
N GLN A 188 -7.68 6.02 8.01
CA GLN A 188 -7.19 4.64 8.04
C GLN A 188 -7.79 3.82 6.90
N ALA A 189 -7.23 2.65 6.64
CA ALA A 189 -7.95 1.59 5.95
C ALA A 189 -8.97 0.98 6.94
N SER A 190 -10.22 0.83 6.51
CA SER A 190 -11.23 0.17 7.33
C SER A 190 -11.13 -1.35 7.20
N GLU A 191 -11.81 -2.09 8.08
CA GLU A 191 -11.91 -3.56 8.00
C GLU A 191 -12.50 -4.06 6.66
N SER A 192 -13.25 -3.21 5.95
CA SER A 192 -13.79 -3.52 4.62
C SER A 192 -12.90 -3.06 3.46
N GLY A 193 -11.73 -2.49 3.74
CA GLY A 193 -10.80 -2.00 2.73
C GLY A 193 -11.18 -0.64 2.11
N GLU A 194 -12.11 0.09 2.73
CA GLU A 194 -12.45 1.47 2.34
C GLU A 194 -11.54 2.47 3.06
N LEU A 195 -11.44 3.68 2.51
CA LEU A 195 -10.76 4.79 3.18
C LEU A 195 -11.71 5.44 4.20
N GLU A 196 -11.38 5.34 5.47
CA GLU A 196 -12.13 5.91 6.58
C GLU A 196 -11.44 7.16 7.12
N VAL A 197 -12.21 8.25 7.27
CA VAL A 197 -11.70 9.48 7.90
C VAL A 197 -11.92 9.41 9.40
N LEU A 198 -10.84 9.45 10.17
CA LEU A 198 -10.85 9.44 11.62
C LEU A 198 -11.07 10.86 12.18
N CYS A 199 -10.23 11.80 11.76
CA CYS A 199 -10.32 13.16 12.23
C CYS A 199 -9.65 14.15 11.27
N LYS A 200 -9.63 15.41 11.68
CA LYS A 200 -8.97 16.55 11.01
C LYS A 200 -8.05 17.24 11.98
N THR A 201 -6.87 17.58 11.52
CA THR A 201 -5.89 18.33 12.30
C THR A 201 -5.53 19.64 11.59
N ARG A 202 -5.05 20.60 12.34
CA ARG A 202 -4.52 21.85 11.77
C ARG A 202 -3.00 21.82 11.79
N GLY A 203 -2.42 22.01 10.61
CA GLY A 203 -0.98 22.00 10.44
C GLY A 203 -0.36 20.60 10.49
N GLU A 204 0.90 20.54 10.10
CA GLU A 204 1.63 19.30 9.98
C GLU A 204 1.95 18.67 11.35
N HIS A 205 2.37 19.48 12.31
CA HIS A 205 2.74 18.98 13.64
C HIS A 205 1.57 18.23 14.31
N GLY A 206 0.38 18.82 14.31
CA GLY A 206 -0.81 18.17 14.87
C GLY A 206 -1.20 16.89 14.13
N ALA A 207 -0.89 16.81 12.82
CA ALA A 207 -1.09 15.57 12.06
C ALA A 207 -0.11 14.46 12.48
N LEU A 208 1.16 14.79 12.69
CA LEU A 208 2.16 13.83 13.15
C LEU A 208 1.84 13.33 14.57
N GLU A 209 1.44 14.23 15.48
CA GLU A 209 0.98 13.83 16.82
C GLU A 209 -0.21 12.87 16.76
N ARG A 210 -1.19 13.15 15.88
CA ARG A 210 -2.35 12.27 15.75
C ARG A 210 -1.97 10.90 15.18
N ILE A 211 -1.07 10.81 14.21
CA ILE A 211 -0.56 9.51 13.72
C ILE A 211 0.05 8.71 14.86
N VAL A 212 0.89 9.31 15.71
CA VAL A 212 1.49 8.61 16.85
C VAL A 212 0.43 8.13 17.84
N LEU A 213 -0.64 8.92 18.05
CA LEU A 213 -1.77 8.48 18.87
C LEU A 213 -2.54 7.33 18.23
N GLU A 214 -2.73 7.35 16.90
CA GLU A 214 -3.39 6.23 16.20
C GLU A 214 -2.60 4.93 16.34
N LEU A 215 -1.27 4.94 16.25
CA LEU A 215 -0.46 3.76 16.52
C LEU A 215 -0.75 3.19 17.92
N LYS A 216 -0.81 4.08 18.92
CA LYS A 216 -1.11 3.68 20.30
C LYS A 216 -2.54 3.14 20.44
N ASP A 217 -3.51 3.81 19.84
CA ASP A 217 -4.93 3.44 19.91
C ASP A 217 -5.18 2.06 19.26
N HIS A 218 -4.37 1.67 18.25
CA HIS A 218 -4.36 0.34 17.62
C HIS A 218 -3.47 -0.69 18.35
N GLY A 219 -2.96 -0.38 19.54
CA GLY A 219 -2.19 -1.34 20.33
C GLY A 219 -0.73 -1.51 19.93
N PHE A 220 -0.16 -0.62 19.09
CA PHE A 220 1.27 -0.68 18.76
C PHE A 220 2.13 -0.50 20.01
N THR A 221 3.06 -1.42 20.22
CA THR A 221 4.03 -1.38 21.33
C THR A 221 5.48 -1.36 20.85
N ASP A 222 5.78 -2.22 19.91
CA ASP A 222 7.06 -2.37 19.19
C ASP A 222 6.79 -3.07 17.85
N GLY A 223 7.83 -3.41 17.09
CA GLY A 223 7.69 -4.06 15.80
C GLY A 223 7.90 -3.11 14.62
N LYS A 224 7.42 -3.50 13.45
CA LYS A 224 7.69 -2.79 12.19
C LYS A 224 6.73 -1.65 11.95
N VAL A 225 7.29 -0.53 11.49
CA VAL A 225 6.55 0.65 11.02
C VAL A 225 7.16 1.10 9.70
N HIS A 226 6.38 1.13 8.64
CA HIS A 226 6.78 1.70 7.36
C HIS A 226 6.09 3.05 7.14
N ILE A 227 6.87 4.11 7.00
CA ILE A 227 6.40 5.45 6.65
C ILE A 227 6.68 5.68 5.17
N ALA A 228 5.64 5.87 4.37
CA ALA A 228 5.76 6.31 2.98
C ALA A 228 5.32 7.78 2.86
N HIS A 229 6.10 8.59 2.13
CA HIS A 229 5.78 10.00 1.95
C HIS A 229 5.70 10.38 0.46
N CYS A 230 4.83 11.34 0.14
CA CYS A 230 4.77 11.95 -1.16
C CYS A 230 5.41 13.36 -1.10
N ASP A 231 6.65 13.48 -1.60
CA ASP A 231 7.43 14.73 -1.61
C ASP A 231 7.46 15.46 -0.24
N ASN A 232 7.56 14.70 0.87
CA ASN A 232 7.56 15.24 2.23
C ASN A 232 8.53 14.50 3.18
N PRO A 233 9.84 14.43 2.83
CA PRO A 233 10.82 13.66 3.62
C PRO A 233 11.04 14.24 5.01
N GLU A 234 10.90 15.55 5.20
CA GLU A 234 11.16 16.19 6.48
C GLU A 234 10.07 15.86 7.51
N ALA A 235 8.79 15.80 7.08
CA ALA A 235 7.72 15.35 7.96
C ALA A 235 7.87 13.86 8.30
N ALA A 236 8.24 13.02 7.32
CA ALA A 236 8.47 11.60 7.55
C ALA A 236 9.61 11.36 8.56
N LYS A 237 10.73 12.09 8.44
CA LYS A 237 11.83 12.04 9.42
C LYS A 237 11.38 12.48 10.82
N ARG A 238 10.61 13.57 10.91
CA ARG A 238 10.06 14.02 12.21
C ARG A 238 9.13 12.98 12.81
N LEU A 239 8.24 12.40 12.01
CA LEU A 239 7.35 11.35 12.46
C LEU A 239 8.13 10.15 13.01
N LYS A 240 9.17 9.70 12.29
CA LYS A 240 10.07 8.64 12.77
C LYS A 240 10.65 8.95 14.15
N LEU A 241 11.13 10.18 14.37
CA LEU A 241 11.67 10.59 15.68
C LEU A 241 10.59 10.60 16.77
N MET A 242 9.38 11.05 16.44
CA MET A 242 8.25 11.06 17.38
C MET A 242 7.81 9.65 17.75
N ILE A 243 7.77 8.71 16.79
CA ILE A 243 7.48 7.29 17.05
C ILE A 243 8.53 6.71 17.99
N HIS A 244 9.83 6.89 17.70
CA HIS A 244 10.89 6.39 18.59
C HIS A 244 10.88 7.01 19.99
N ALA A 245 10.40 8.24 20.15
CA ALA A 245 10.28 8.88 21.45
C ALA A 245 9.20 8.25 22.34
N VAL A 246 8.18 7.64 21.72
CA VAL A 246 7.06 6.98 22.43
C VAL A 246 7.28 5.46 22.49
N PHE A 247 7.78 4.86 21.41
CA PHE A 247 7.94 3.43 21.20
C PHE A 247 9.41 3.10 20.92
N ALA A 248 10.19 2.87 21.96
CA ALA A 248 11.64 2.69 21.86
C ALA A 248 12.06 1.44 21.06
N GLY A 249 11.19 0.41 21.00
CA GLY A 249 11.42 -0.83 20.25
C GLY A 249 11.01 -0.77 18.78
N ALA A 250 10.37 0.33 18.32
CA ALA A 250 9.87 0.44 16.96
C ALA A 250 10.99 0.35 15.91
N GLN A 251 10.77 -0.48 14.89
CA GLN A 251 11.65 -0.61 13.72
C GLN A 251 11.07 0.23 12.58
N VAL A 252 11.48 1.50 12.51
CA VAL A 252 10.87 2.48 11.61
C VAL A 252 11.67 2.65 10.33
N ASP A 253 11.04 2.33 9.20
CA ASP A 253 11.56 2.57 7.85
C ASP A 253 10.85 3.77 7.21
N VAL A 254 11.58 4.53 6.38
CA VAL A 254 11.04 5.69 5.66
C VAL A 254 11.37 5.56 4.19
N THR A 255 10.35 5.65 3.34
CA THR A 255 10.50 5.56 1.88
C THR A 255 9.64 6.62 1.18
N GLU A 256 9.95 6.88 -0.10
CA GLU A 256 9.04 7.61 -0.98
C GLU A 256 7.88 6.70 -1.40
N CYS A 257 6.71 7.29 -1.62
CA CYS A 257 5.58 6.61 -2.25
C CYS A 257 5.91 6.29 -3.72
N GLY A 258 5.50 5.11 -4.19
CA GLY A 258 5.46 4.80 -5.61
C GLY A 258 4.43 5.65 -6.36
N GLY A 259 4.33 5.43 -7.69
CA GLY A 259 3.51 6.27 -8.56
C GLY A 259 2.04 6.34 -8.16
N LEU A 260 1.40 5.18 -7.92
CA LEU A 260 -0.01 5.14 -7.54
C LEU A 260 -0.28 5.85 -6.22
N CYS A 261 0.53 5.52 -5.19
CA CYS A 261 0.38 6.12 -3.87
C CYS A 261 0.67 7.62 -3.90
N SER A 262 1.68 8.09 -4.65
CA SER A 262 1.96 9.52 -4.84
C SER A 262 0.82 10.26 -5.54
N TYR A 263 0.18 9.63 -6.53
CA TYR A 263 -0.98 10.21 -7.22
C TYR A 263 -2.17 10.43 -6.28
N TYR A 264 -2.46 9.47 -5.40
CA TYR A 264 -3.61 9.56 -4.49
C TYR A 264 -3.33 10.28 -3.19
N ALA A 265 -2.12 10.14 -2.63
CA ALA A 265 -1.71 10.85 -1.42
C ALA A 265 -1.44 12.34 -1.69
N GLU A 266 -1.16 12.69 -2.94
CA GLU A 266 -0.79 14.04 -3.39
C GLU A 266 0.41 14.59 -2.60
N GLN A 267 0.93 15.74 -2.98
CA GLN A 267 2.09 16.34 -2.32
C GLN A 267 1.82 16.59 -0.84
N GLY A 268 2.77 16.27 0.02
CA GLY A 268 2.67 16.44 1.47
C GLY A 268 2.03 15.25 2.19
N GLY A 269 1.49 14.27 1.45
CA GLY A 269 0.86 13.08 2.01
C GLY A 269 1.84 12.18 2.75
N LEU A 270 1.37 11.56 3.83
CA LEU A 270 2.05 10.53 4.60
C LEU A 270 1.12 9.32 4.73
N MET A 271 1.69 8.13 4.56
CA MET A 271 1.04 6.83 4.80
C MET A 271 1.92 6.05 5.77
N VAL A 272 1.32 5.38 6.74
CA VAL A 272 2.04 4.64 7.79
C VAL A 272 1.40 3.27 7.93
N GLY A 273 2.12 2.24 7.52
CA GLY A 273 1.78 0.85 7.79
C GLY A 273 2.53 0.38 9.04
N PHE A 274 1.86 -0.35 9.91
CA PHE A 274 2.48 -0.85 11.14
C PHE A 274 1.81 -2.14 11.61
N GLU A 275 2.58 -2.90 12.39
CA GLU A 275 2.11 -4.07 13.14
C GLU A 275 1.48 -3.60 14.46
N ASP A 276 0.48 -4.30 15.01
CA ASP A 276 0.11 -4.12 16.41
C ASP A 276 0.92 -5.06 17.33
N GLY A 277 0.73 -4.94 18.66
CA GLY A 277 1.50 -5.72 19.63
C GLY A 277 1.20 -7.24 19.64
N GLU A 278 0.25 -7.71 18.84
CA GLU A 278 -0.14 -9.13 18.74
C GLU A 278 0.37 -9.78 17.43
N ALA A 279 1.01 -9.03 16.54
CA ALA A 279 1.44 -9.51 15.21
C ALA A 279 2.51 -10.63 15.25
N GLU A 280 3.26 -10.76 16.32
CA GLU A 280 4.28 -11.81 16.53
C GLU A 280 3.84 -12.91 17.51
N ALA A 281 2.65 -12.81 18.11
CA ALA A 281 2.12 -13.79 19.04
C ALA A 281 1.48 -14.97 18.32
#